data_df1f12499b2c5a8e7f019adaa43c8881
#
_entry.id   df1f12499b2c5a8e7f019adaa43c8881
#
_cell.length_a   1.000
_cell.length_b   1.000
_cell.length_c   1.000
_cell.angle_alpha   90.00
_cell.angle_beta   90.00
_cell.angle_gamma   90.00
#
_symmetry.space_group_name_H-M   'P 1'
#
loop_
_entity.id
_entity.type
_entity.pdbx_description
1 polymer ?
#
loop_
_entity_poly.entity_id
_entity_poly.type
_entity_poly.pdbx_seq_one_letter_code
_entity_poly.pdbx_strand_id
1 'polypeptide(L)' 'GIFEGDLVIVERGAEPRVGEIVVGILDGEFTLKRLVKEKGKYFLRAENPDYSDLHAMEELQVAGVVRSVVRKY' A
#
# COMPACT_ATOMS: atom_id res chain seq x y z
N GLY A 1 -4.35 -10.22 -6.37
CA GLY A 1 -3.51 -9.74 -5.31
C GLY A 1 -2.03 -9.88 -5.59
N ILE A 2 -1.24 -9.40 -4.66
CA ILE A 2 0.21 -9.51 -4.72
C ILE A 2 0.64 -10.69 -3.86
N PHE A 3 1.44 -11.59 -4.43
CA PHE A 3 1.92 -12.77 -3.73
C PHE A 3 3.40 -12.65 -3.40
N GLU A 4 3.83 -13.40 -2.40
CA GLU A 4 5.24 -13.48 -2.07
C GLU A 4 6.06 -13.91 -3.30
N GLY A 5 7.18 -13.24 -3.52
CA GLY A 5 8.03 -13.48 -4.69
C GLY A 5 7.67 -12.66 -5.92
N ASP A 6 6.53 -11.98 -5.92
CA ASP A 6 6.18 -11.06 -6.99
C ASP A 6 7.09 -9.84 -6.95
N LEU A 7 7.40 -9.31 -8.13
CA LEU A 7 8.11 -8.04 -8.27
C LEU A 7 7.10 -6.92 -8.44
N VAL A 8 7.30 -5.82 -7.75
CA VAL A 8 6.44 -4.65 -7.90
C VAL A 8 7.25 -3.49 -8.47
N ILE A 9 6.62 -2.75 -9.37
CA ILE A 9 7.19 -1.51 -9.92
C ILE A 9 6.52 -0.35 -9.20
N VAL A 10 7.34 0.49 -8.58
CA VAL A 10 6.88 1.55 -7.69
C VAL A 10 7.28 2.90 -8.24
N GLU A 11 6.33 3.82 -8.30
CA GLU A 11 6.60 5.21 -8.63
C GLU A 11 6.78 6.00 -7.34
N ARG A 12 7.98 6.54 -7.14
CA ARG A 12 8.28 7.37 -5.99
C ARG A 12 7.67 8.75 -6.14
N GLY A 13 7.23 9.30 -5.02
CA GLY A 13 6.70 10.66 -4.99
C GLY A 13 5.34 10.84 -5.64
N ALA A 14 4.74 9.77 -6.12
CA ALA A 14 3.40 9.84 -6.68
C ALA A 14 2.36 10.02 -5.59
N GLU A 15 1.32 10.80 -5.86
CA GLU A 15 0.17 10.89 -4.99
C GLU A 15 -0.76 9.70 -5.25
N PRO A 16 -1.06 8.88 -4.22
CA PRO A 16 -1.94 7.74 -4.43
C PRO A 16 -3.39 8.18 -4.63
N ARG A 17 -4.10 7.43 -5.47
CA ARG A 17 -5.54 7.57 -5.65
C ARG A 17 -6.25 6.44 -4.92
N VAL A 18 -7.52 6.67 -4.60
CA VAL A 18 -8.37 5.64 -3.99
C VAL A 18 -8.34 4.37 -4.85
N GLY A 19 -8.10 3.23 -4.22
CA GLY A 19 -7.99 1.94 -4.87
C GLY A 19 -6.57 1.54 -5.23
N GLU A 20 -5.61 2.48 -5.18
CA GLU A 20 -4.21 2.16 -5.48
C GLU A 20 -3.49 1.59 -4.26
N ILE A 21 -2.47 0.77 -4.54
CA ILE A 21 -1.64 0.20 -3.49
C ILE A 21 -0.43 1.10 -3.28
N VAL A 22 -0.18 1.44 -2.02
CA VAL A 22 1.01 2.20 -1.64
C VAL A 22 2.02 1.27 -0.98
N VAL A 23 3.28 1.57 -1.20
CA VAL A 23 4.39 0.97 -0.47
C VAL A 23 4.75 1.92 0.64
N GLY A 24 4.71 1.46 1.85
CA GLY A 24 5.06 2.27 3.00
C GLY A 24 6.10 1.61 3.88
N ILE A 25 6.61 2.39 4.81
CA ILE A 25 7.55 1.92 5.81
C ILE A 25 6.89 2.13 7.17
N LEU A 26 6.73 1.05 7.90
CA LEU A 26 6.15 1.03 9.24
C LEU A 26 7.10 0.28 10.15
N ASP A 27 7.57 0.95 11.20
CA ASP A 27 8.53 0.37 12.15
C ASP A 27 9.76 -0.24 11.47
N GLY A 28 10.25 0.44 10.42
CA GLY A 28 11.44 0.00 9.68
C GLY A 28 11.22 -1.10 8.66
N GLU A 29 9.99 -1.56 8.48
CA GLU A 29 9.66 -2.62 7.54
C GLU A 29 8.80 -2.09 6.40
N PHE A 30 8.99 -2.64 5.19
CA PHE A 30 8.13 -2.33 4.06
C PHE A 30 6.79 -3.04 4.20
N THR A 31 5.74 -2.33 3.87
CA THR A 31 4.39 -2.87 3.88
C THR A 31 3.61 -2.37 2.68
N LEU A 32 2.65 -3.17 2.24
CA LEU A 32 1.75 -2.81 1.13
C LEU A 32 0.36 -2.56 1.70
N LYS A 33 -0.18 -1.39 1.39
CA LYS A 33 -1.50 -0.98 1.86
C LYS A 33 -2.29 -0.41 0.69
N ARG A 34 -3.60 -0.61 0.71
CA ARG A 34 -4.49 -0.04 -0.30
C ARG A 34 -5.16 1.21 0.27
N LEU A 35 -5.13 2.30 -0.50
CA LEU A 35 -5.84 3.50 -0.12
C LEU A 35 -7.33 3.31 -0.38
N VAL A 36 -8.13 3.46 0.66
CA VAL A 36 -9.59 3.36 0.57
C VAL A 36 -10.24 4.59 1.16
N LYS A 37 -11.47 4.85 0.75
CA LYS A 37 -12.28 5.94 1.25
C LYS A 37 -13.64 5.40 1.64
N GLU A 38 -14.02 5.60 2.89
CA GLU A 38 -15.34 5.22 3.40
C GLU A 38 -15.91 6.38 4.21
N LYS A 39 -17.15 6.72 3.94
CA LYS A 39 -17.88 7.79 4.65
C LYS A 39 -17.10 9.12 4.69
N GLY A 40 -16.45 9.45 3.57
CA GLY A 40 -15.66 10.67 3.44
C GLY A 40 -14.31 10.66 4.10
N LYS A 41 -13.90 9.55 4.68
CA LYS A 41 -12.60 9.42 5.34
C LYS A 41 -11.67 8.49 4.58
N TYR A 42 -10.39 8.86 4.54
CA TYR A 42 -9.36 8.04 3.91
C TYR A 42 -8.65 7.19 4.97
N PHE A 43 -8.34 5.95 4.60
CA PHE A 43 -7.50 5.09 5.44
C PHE A 43 -6.77 4.08 4.56
N LEU A 44 -5.79 3.41 5.17
CA LEU A 44 -4.97 2.42 4.48
C LEU A 44 -5.37 1.04 4.97
N ARG A 45 -5.85 0.23 4.05
CA ARG A 45 -6.29 -1.15 4.33
C ARG A 45 -5.17 -2.11 4.00
N ALA A 46 -4.88 -3.02 4.94
CA ALA A 46 -3.92 -4.08 4.71
C ALA A 46 -4.38 -4.98 3.57
N GLU A 47 -3.45 -5.35 2.67
CA GLU A 47 -3.74 -6.33 1.63
C GLU A 47 -3.91 -7.73 2.22
N ASN A 48 -3.26 -8.02 3.35
CA ASN A 48 -3.42 -9.26 4.07
C ASN A 48 -4.48 -9.08 5.16
N PRO A 49 -5.58 -9.85 5.14
CA PRO A 49 -6.67 -9.69 6.12
C PRO A 49 -6.26 -9.99 7.56
N ASP A 50 -5.11 -10.63 7.78
CA ASP A 50 -4.60 -10.90 9.12
C ASP A 50 -4.01 -9.67 9.81
N TYR A 51 -3.82 -8.57 9.06
CA TYR A 51 -3.26 -7.33 9.60
C TYR A 51 -4.35 -6.28 9.75
N SER A 52 -4.16 -5.40 10.74
CA SER A 52 -5.09 -4.32 11.01
C SER A 52 -4.98 -3.20 9.98
N ASP A 53 -6.08 -2.52 9.74
CA ASP A 53 -6.10 -1.31 8.93
C ASP A 53 -5.43 -0.16 9.67
N LEU A 54 -4.83 0.76 8.92
CA LEU A 54 -4.30 2.01 9.45
C LEU A 54 -5.23 3.15 9.06
N HIS A 55 -5.71 3.89 10.07
CA HIS A 55 -6.65 4.97 9.86
C HIS A 55 -5.99 6.34 9.68
N ALA A 56 -4.69 6.44 9.95
CA ALA A 56 -3.95 7.68 9.78
C ALA A 56 -2.75 7.44 8.87
N MET A 57 -2.68 8.18 7.76
CA MET A 57 -1.58 8.05 6.82
C MET A 57 -0.25 8.53 7.40
N GLU A 58 -0.28 9.42 8.37
CA GLU A 58 0.92 9.91 9.05
C GLU A 58 1.62 8.85 9.90
N GLU A 59 0.96 7.73 10.19
CA GLU A 59 1.58 6.61 10.89
C GLU A 59 2.50 5.80 9.97
N LEU A 60 2.38 6.02 8.67
CA LEU A 60 3.10 5.27 7.66
C LEU A 60 3.90 6.23 6.79
N GLN A 61 5.20 5.97 6.65
CA GLN A 61 5.99 6.71 5.69
C GLN A 61 5.77 6.11 4.30
N VAL A 62 5.11 6.86 3.42
CA VAL A 62 4.81 6.38 2.07
C VAL A 62 6.06 6.50 1.20
N ALA A 63 6.53 5.37 0.67
CA ALA A 63 7.67 5.33 -0.24
C ALA A 63 7.27 5.52 -1.70
N GLY A 64 6.07 5.08 -2.07
CA GLY A 64 5.59 5.24 -3.44
C GLY A 64 4.28 4.50 -3.69
N VAL A 65 3.85 4.54 -4.94
CA VAL A 65 2.63 3.90 -5.40
C VAL A 65 2.97 2.74 -6.32
N VAL A 66 2.34 1.60 -6.12
CA VAL A 66 2.54 0.42 -6.97
C VAL A 66 1.87 0.67 -8.32
N ARG A 67 2.66 0.60 -9.40
CA ARG A 67 2.16 0.81 -10.77
C ARG A 67 2.00 -0.48 -11.54
N SER A 68 2.78 -1.50 -11.22
CA SER A 68 2.74 -2.77 -11.92
C SER A 68 3.23 -3.88 -11.01
N VAL A 69 2.71 -5.08 -11.23
CA VAL A 69 3.14 -6.30 -10.54
C VAL A 69 3.60 -7.29 -11.60
N VAL A 70 4.81 -7.82 -11.44
CA VAL A 70 5.38 -8.82 -12.33
C VAL A 70 5.47 -10.14 -11.57
N ARG A 71 4.79 -11.15 -12.07
CA ARG A 71 4.78 -12.48 -11.46
C ARG A 71 5.65 -13.41 -12.28
N LYS A 72 6.53 -14.11 -11.59
CA LYS A 72 7.35 -15.17 -12.18
C LYS A 72 6.59 -16.48 -12.14
N TYR A 73 6.56 -17.14 -13.27
CA TYR A 73 6.01 -18.50 -13.37
C TYR A 73 7.11 -19.52 -13.42
#